data_fe56624b6ef2abe94fdda70acf0664f3
#
_entry.id   fe56624b6ef2abe94fdda70acf0664f3
#
_cell.length_a   1.000
_cell.length_b   1.000
_cell.length_c   1.000
_cell.angle_alpha   90.00
_cell.angle_beta   90.00
_cell.angle_gamma   90.00
#
_symmetry.space_group_name_H-M   'P 1'
#
loop_
_entity.id
_entity.type
_entity.pdbx_description
1 polymer ?
#
loop_
_entity_poly.entity_id
_entity_poly.type
_entity_poly.pdbx_seq_one_letter_code
_entity_poly.pdbx_strand_id
1 'polypeptide(L)'
;LERGYQVRILDNLQPRVHPYGKPPWVPERAEFLLGDAASAEDLGRALEGVDYVFHLAAYQDYLPDFSTFMHVNAESAALLFELIVADRRRRPVKKIVFASSQSVAGEGKYLCAGPGAAGPRTRYLEQAPPEEGPGHGVLRPGPRSSEQLRAGDWELHCPHCGATLFPLPIDEETAGPHTAYAISKYAVELLAERLGRRYGIPTVCLRYTYVQGPRNSFYNAYSGVARRFALRILNGLPPVLYEDGEQLRDYVNVRDVARANLLALERPEADFQVLNVGGGRAVTVREFARLMLEACGSSLEPVAAGEYRVGDTRHTVSDISRLKRLGWKPEIPVEENVREYVEWLRQQPAAGERLAAAEREMQQRGVIRRREASCRAQRV
;
A
#
# COMPACT_ATOMS: atom_id res chain seq x y z
N LEU A 1 18.37 -3.68 15.91
CA LEU A 1 19.77 -3.78 16.32
C LEU A 1 20.17 -2.66 17.27
N GLU A 2 19.83 -1.39 17.01
CA GLU A 2 20.13 -0.24 17.89
C GLU A 2 19.46 -0.32 19.26
N ARG A 3 18.32 -1.00 19.37
CA ARG A 3 17.61 -1.25 20.63
C ARG A 3 18.06 -2.52 21.36
N GLY A 4 19.15 -3.15 20.94
CA GLY A 4 19.72 -4.33 21.57
C GLY A 4 19.07 -5.66 21.14
N TYR A 5 18.13 -5.67 20.22
CA TYR A 5 17.57 -6.91 19.70
C TYR A 5 18.59 -7.65 18.82
N GLN A 6 18.64 -8.96 18.94
CA GLN A 6 19.26 -9.82 17.94
C GLN A 6 18.28 -10.00 16.77
N VAL A 7 18.75 -9.85 15.56
CA VAL A 7 17.89 -9.84 14.37
C VAL A 7 18.28 -10.98 13.43
N ARG A 8 17.29 -11.81 13.11
CA ARG A 8 17.38 -12.82 12.04
C ARG A 8 16.47 -12.39 10.90
N ILE A 9 16.95 -12.47 9.66
CA ILE A 9 16.23 -12.14 8.43
C ILE A 9 16.07 -13.43 7.62
N LEU A 10 14.84 -13.76 7.24
CA LEU A 10 14.52 -14.78 6.25
C LEU A 10 14.00 -14.07 4.99
N ASP A 11 14.68 -14.25 3.86
CA ASP A 11 14.29 -13.66 2.57
C ASP A 11 14.73 -14.59 1.43
N ASN A 12 13.88 -14.80 0.42
CA ASN A 12 14.19 -15.63 -0.73
C ASN A 12 14.93 -14.87 -1.85
N LEU A 13 15.20 -13.58 -1.64
CA LEU A 13 15.87 -12.68 -2.59
C LEU A 13 15.24 -12.74 -3.99
N GLN A 14 13.93 -12.62 -4.05
CA GLN A 14 13.15 -12.68 -5.29
C GLN A 14 13.81 -11.81 -6.38
N PRO A 15 14.23 -12.39 -7.53
CA PRO A 15 15.05 -11.68 -8.53
C PRO A 15 14.44 -10.41 -9.10
N ARG A 16 13.09 -10.32 -9.12
CA ARG A 16 12.38 -9.09 -9.54
C ARG A 16 12.56 -7.92 -8.57
N VAL A 17 12.92 -8.21 -7.32
CA VAL A 17 13.13 -7.21 -6.26
C VAL A 17 14.61 -7.05 -5.96
N HIS A 18 15.34 -8.16 -5.94
CA HIS A 18 16.75 -8.27 -5.60
C HIS A 18 17.59 -8.87 -6.74
N PRO A 19 17.69 -8.19 -7.92
CA PRO A 19 18.37 -8.75 -9.10
C PRO A 19 19.88 -8.98 -8.90
N TYR A 20 20.46 -8.39 -7.86
CA TYR A 20 21.88 -8.53 -7.51
C TYR A 20 22.08 -9.32 -6.20
N GLY A 21 21.08 -10.07 -5.75
CA GLY A 21 21.14 -10.84 -4.52
C GLY A 21 21.00 -10.00 -3.26
N LYS A 22 21.65 -10.39 -2.18
CA LYS A 22 21.55 -9.75 -0.86
C LYS A 22 21.96 -8.28 -0.94
N PRO A 23 21.06 -7.33 -0.55
CA PRO A 23 21.38 -5.91 -0.58
C PRO A 23 22.55 -5.52 0.34
N PRO A 24 23.45 -4.61 -0.10
CA PRO A 24 24.64 -4.23 0.68
C PRO A 24 24.31 -3.48 1.99
N TRP A 25 23.10 -2.97 2.13
CA TRP A 25 22.66 -2.29 3.36
C TRP A 25 22.09 -3.21 4.43
N VAL A 26 22.04 -4.53 4.20
CA VAL A 26 21.70 -5.51 5.25
C VAL A 26 22.85 -5.55 6.24
N PRO A 27 22.61 -5.21 7.54
CA PRO A 27 23.69 -5.14 8.50
C PRO A 27 24.36 -6.48 8.72
N GLU A 28 25.69 -6.52 8.78
CA GLU A 28 26.48 -7.75 9.04
C GLU A 28 26.13 -8.40 10.39
N ARG A 29 25.71 -7.59 11.37
CA ARG A 29 25.25 -8.07 12.68
C ARG A 29 23.90 -8.78 12.67
N ALA A 30 23.14 -8.71 11.57
CA ALA A 30 21.91 -9.46 11.40
C ALA A 30 22.23 -10.85 10.83
N GLU A 31 21.72 -11.90 11.43
CA GLU A 31 21.75 -13.23 10.84
C GLU A 31 20.87 -13.25 9.60
N PHE A 32 21.43 -13.65 8.47
CA PHE A 32 20.67 -13.71 7.20
C PHE A 32 20.53 -15.17 6.76
N LEU A 33 19.30 -15.62 6.60
CA LEU A 33 18.92 -16.92 6.07
C LEU A 33 18.31 -16.72 4.67
N LEU A 34 18.94 -17.32 3.66
CA LEU A 34 18.30 -17.45 2.35
C LEU A 34 17.25 -18.56 2.42
N GLY A 35 16.00 -18.24 2.15
CA GLY A 35 14.91 -19.20 2.18
C GLY A 35 13.56 -18.54 2.00
N ASP A 36 12.50 -19.34 1.87
CA ASP A 36 11.15 -18.90 1.58
C ASP A 36 10.25 -18.97 2.83
N ALA A 37 9.53 -17.90 3.12
CA ALA A 37 8.57 -17.86 4.22
C ALA A 37 7.35 -18.80 4.01
N ALA A 38 7.11 -19.25 2.78
CA ALA A 38 6.11 -20.27 2.46
C ALA A 38 6.65 -21.71 2.49
N SER A 39 7.96 -21.89 2.78
CA SER A 39 8.58 -23.22 3.00
C SER A 39 8.56 -23.58 4.48
N ALA A 40 7.94 -24.70 4.83
CA ALA A 40 7.91 -25.21 6.22
C ALA A 40 9.31 -25.44 6.79
N GLU A 41 10.26 -25.92 5.99
CA GLU A 41 11.64 -26.14 6.38
C GLU A 41 12.35 -24.82 6.69
N ASP A 42 12.31 -23.86 5.77
CA ASP A 42 13.01 -22.58 5.90
C ASP A 42 12.42 -21.73 7.03
N LEU A 43 11.09 -21.60 7.07
CA LEU A 43 10.40 -20.87 8.12
C LEU A 43 10.60 -21.56 9.49
N GLY A 44 10.55 -22.89 9.54
CA GLY A 44 10.80 -23.66 10.76
C GLY A 44 12.19 -23.40 11.33
N ARG A 45 13.23 -23.41 10.48
CA ARG A 45 14.61 -23.07 10.82
C ARG A 45 14.74 -21.60 11.29
N ALA A 46 14.06 -20.68 10.60
CA ALA A 46 14.11 -19.27 10.93
C ALA A 46 13.47 -18.98 12.29
N LEU A 47 12.48 -19.76 12.74
CA LEU A 47 11.75 -19.55 14.00
C LEU A 47 12.45 -20.16 15.23
N GLU A 48 13.52 -20.92 15.09
CA GLU A 48 14.19 -21.56 16.23
C GLU A 48 14.77 -20.52 17.20
N GLY A 49 14.29 -20.54 18.44
CA GLY A 49 14.74 -19.63 19.50
C GLY A 49 14.31 -18.16 19.34
N VAL A 50 13.34 -17.87 18.47
CA VAL A 50 12.87 -16.51 18.20
C VAL A 50 11.75 -16.12 19.17
N ASP A 51 11.89 -14.94 19.79
CA ASP A 51 10.88 -14.36 20.69
C ASP A 51 9.79 -13.56 19.96
N TYR A 52 10.14 -12.88 18.86
CA TYR A 52 9.27 -11.93 18.15
C TYR A 52 9.38 -12.10 16.65
N VAL A 53 8.28 -11.93 15.97
CA VAL A 53 8.24 -12.07 14.50
C VAL A 53 7.65 -10.81 13.88
N PHE A 54 8.35 -10.23 12.90
CA PHE A 54 7.78 -9.33 11.90
C PHE A 54 7.55 -10.14 10.63
N HIS A 55 6.30 -10.48 10.32
CA HIS A 55 5.94 -11.15 9.07
C HIS A 55 5.68 -10.10 8.00
N LEU A 56 6.73 -9.71 7.28
CA LEU A 56 6.72 -8.67 6.25
C LEU A 56 6.80 -9.25 4.84
N ALA A 57 7.15 -10.55 4.70
CA ALA A 57 7.19 -11.23 3.43
C ALA A 57 5.85 -11.14 2.72
N ALA A 58 5.85 -10.71 1.46
CA ALA A 58 4.63 -10.55 0.70
C ALA A 58 4.88 -10.56 -0.80
N TYR A 59 3.94 -11.11 -1.55
CA TYR A 59 3.82 -10.94 -2.97
C TYR A 59 2.84 -9.81 -3.28
N GLN A 60 3.28 -8.84 -4.07
CA GLN A 60 2.47 -7.71 -4.52
C GLN A 60 2.72 -7.47 -6.00
N ASP A 61 1.68 -7.62 -6.81
CA ASP A 61 1.71 -7.44 -8.26
C ASP A 61 0.32 -7.09 -8.80
N TYR A 62 0.21 -6.84 -10.11
CA TYR A 62 -1.05 -6.71 -10.86
C TYR A 62 -1.25 -7.88 -11.83
N LEU A 63 -0.44 -8.93 -11.75
CA LEU A 63 -0.52 -10.09 -12.60
C LEU A 63 -1.69 -11.01 -12.22
N PRO A 64 -2.23 -11.78 -13.19
CA PRO A 64 -3.33 -12.72 -12.93
C PRO A 64 -2.85 -14.07 -12.37
N ASP A 65 -1.79 -14.07 -11.58
CA ASP A 65 -1.24 -15.23 -10.87
C ASP A 65 -1.82 -15.31 -9.44
N PHE A 66 -3.13 -15.39 -9.38
CA PHE A 66 -3.93 -15.24 -8.15
C PHE A 66 -3.52 -16.22 -7.04
N SER A 67 -3.13 -17.45 -7.38
CA SER A 67 -2.66 -18.43 -6.41
C SER A 67 -1.39 -18.00 -5.69
N THR A 68 -0.49 -17.28 -6.36
CA THR A 68 0.75 -16.77 -5.78
C THR A 68 0.49 -15.80 -4.63
N PHE A 69 -0.54 -14.94 -4.76
CA PHE A 69 -0.94 -14.06 -3.65
C PHE A 69 -1.39 -14.84 -2.41
N MET A 70 -2.16 -15.91 -2.61
CA MET A 70 -2.62 -16.74 -1.50
C MET A 70 -1.47 -17.53 -0.88
N HIS A 71 -0.64 -18.16 -1.70
CA HIS A 71 0.51 -18.95 -1.25
C HIS A 71 1.51 -18.10 -0.46
N VAL A 72 1.98 -16.98 -1.03
CA VAL A 72 3.01 -16.17 -0.37
C VAL A 72 2.46 -15.36 0.80
N ASN A 73 1.25 -14.80 0.70
CA ASN A 73 0.75 -13.89 1.75
C ASN A 73 -0.05 -14.64 2.83
N ALA A 74 -1.05 -15.43 2.44
CA ALA A 74 -1.97 -16.02 3.41
C ALA A 74 -1.49 -17.37 3.94
N GLU A 75 -1.01 -18.26 3.08
CA GLU A 75 -0.54 -19.59 3.47
C GLU A 75 0.71 -19.49 4.36
N SER A 76 1.68 -18.60 4.03
CA SER A 76 2.85 -18.40 4.90
C SER A 76 2.48 -17.92 6.30
N ALA A 77 1.44 -17.07 6.42
CA ALA A 77 0.92 -16.65 7.72
C ALA A 77 0.26 -17.82 8.50
N ALA A 78 -0.49 -18.67 7.82
CA ALA A 78 -1.06 -19.88 8.43
C ALA A 78 0.04 -20.85 8.88
N LEU A 79 1.02 -21.10 8.01
CA LEU A 79 2.17 -21.95 8.28
C LEU A 79 2.99 -21.46 9.48
N LEU A 80 3.15 -20.14 9.64
CA LEU A 80 3.79 -19.54 10.80
C LEU A 80 3.10 -19.98 12.11
N PHE A 81 1.76 -19.94 12.18
CA PHE A 81 1.02 -20.40 13.34
C PHE A 81 1.15 -21.90 13.56
N GLU A 82 1.06 -22.70 12.50
CA GLU A 82 1.21 -24.16 12.58
C GLU A 82 2.56 -24.55 13.24
N LEU A 83 3.65 -23.97 12.75
CA LEU A 83 4.99 -24.25 13.23
C LEU A 83 5.21 -23.81 14.69
N ILE A 84 4.65 -22.65 15.08
CA ILE A 84 4.73 -22.17 16.47
C ILE A 84 3.91 -23.06 17.40
N VAL A 85 2.70 -23.42 17.01
CA VAL A 85 1.80 -24.23 17.85
C VAL A 85 2.30 -25.65 17.99
N ALA A 86 2.90 -26.23 16.93
CA ALA A 86 3.43 -27.59 16.94
C ALA A 86 4.58 -27.80 17.94
N ASP A 87 5.43 -26.78 18.14
CA ASP A 87 6.56 -26.90 19.07
C ASP A 87 6.94 -25.54 19.70
N ARG A 88 6.20 -25.16 20.72
CA ARG A 88 6.43 -23.91 21.48
C ARG A 88 7.72 -23.89 22.29
N ARG A 89 8.33 -25.05 22.57
CA ARG A 89 9.61 -25.10 23.30
C ARG A 89 10.75 -24.62 22.40
N ARG A 90 10.78 -25.03 21.14
CA ARG A 90 11.78 -24.60 20.16
C ARG A 90 11.46 -23.25 19.56
N ARG A 91 10.17 -22.86 19.53
CA ARG A 91 9.65 -21.63 18.93
C ARG A 91 8.84 -20.83 19.96
N PRO A 92 9.53 -20.19 20.91
CA PRO A 92 8.90 -19.51 22.05
C PRO A 92 8.34 -18.12 21.68
N VAL A 93 7.70 -18.00 20.52
CA VAL A 93 7.23 -16.71 19.99
C VAL A 93 6.21 -16.08 20.94
N LYS A 94 6.54 -14.88 21.39
CA LYS A 94 5.77 -14.07 22.35
C LYS A 94 4.78 -13.13 21.66
N LYS A 95 5.11 -12.65 20.45
CA LYS A 95 4.27 -11.73 19.67
C LYS A 95 4.63 -11.74 18.19
N ILE A 96 3.61 -11.53 17.34
CA ILE A 96 3.76 -11.45 15.89
C ILE A 96 3.17 -10.13 15.41
N VAL A 97 3.92 -9.39 14.59
CA VAL A 97 3.45 -8.21 13.86
C VAL A 97 3.37 -8.54 12.38
N PHE A 98 2.17 -8.44 11.81
CA PHE A 98 1.91 -8.74 10.40
C PHE A 98 1.80 -7.46 9.57
N ALA A 99 2.44 -7.46 8.41
CA ALA A 99 2.19 -6.47 7.37
C ALA A 99 0.86 -6.76 6.67
N SER A 100 -0.15 -5.94 6.96
CA SER A 100 -1.38 -5.83 6.19
C SER A 100 -1.30 -4.64 5.23
N SER A 101 -2.43 -4.20 4.67
CA SER A 101 -2.48 -3.14 3.68
C SER A 101 -3.81 -2.38 3.76
N GLN A 102 -3.77 -1.09 3.46
CA GLN A 102 -4.99 -0.30 3.26
C GLN A 102 -5.88 -0.85 2.14
N SER A 103 -5.33 -1.63 1.19
CA SER A 103 -6.11 -2.28 0.12
C SER A 103 -7.22 -3.21 0.64
N VAL A 104 -7.12 -3.68 1.88
CA VAL A 104 -8.17 -4.44 2.57
C VAL A 104 -9.49 -3.67 2.62
N ALA A 105 -9.44 -2.34 2.69
CA ALA A 105 -10.63 -1.50 2.72
C ALA A 105 -11.37 -1.40 1.37
N GLY A 106 -10.79 -1.89 0.28
CA GLY A 106 -11.37 -1.74 -1.06
C GLY A 106 -11.46 -0.29 -1.49
N GLU A 107 -12.60 0.15 -2.01
CA GLU A 107 -12.82 1.58 -2.34
C GLU A 107 -12.89 2.46 -1.09
N GLY A 108 -13.10 1.88 0.09
CA GLY A 108 -13.14 2.61 1.35
C GLY A 108 -14.52 3.05 1.79
N LYS A 109 -14.58 4.20 2.44
CA LYS A 109 -15.78 4.76 3.08
C LYS A 109 -16.10 6.12 2.48
N TYR A 110 -17.39 6.36 2.19
CA TYR A 110 -17.86 7.57 1.53
C TYR A 110 -19.15 8.08 2.15
N LEU A 111 -19.39 9.38 2.02
CA LEU A 111 -20.64 10.02 2.42
C LEU A 111 -21.46 10.40 1.18
N CYS A 112 -22.74 10.02 1.18
CA CYS A 112 -23.73 10.57 0.26
C CYS A 112 -24.45 11.74 0.93
N ALA A 113 -24.18 12.96 0.47
CA ALA A 113 -24.83 14.17 0.99
C ALA A 113 -26.15 14.51 0.26
N GLY A 114 -26.57 13.68 -0.73
CA GLY A 114 -27.79 13.85 -1.49
C GLY A 114 -27.63 14.50 -2.85
N PRO A 115 -28.72 14.55 -3.65
CA PRO A 115 -28.70 15.17 -4.97
C PRO A 115 -28.39 16.67 -4.88
N GLY A 116 -27.53 17.16 -5.79
CA GLY A 116 -27.15 18.58 -5.85
C GLY A 116 -26.06 19.00 -4.88
N ALA A 117 -25.61 18.12 -3.98
CA ALA A 117 -24.38 18.36 -3.24
C ALA A 117 -23.21 18.46 -4.23
N ALA A 118 -22.44 19.57 -4.17
CA ALA A 118 -21.27 19.72 -5.01
C ALA A 118 -20.28 18.60 -4.68
N GLY A 119 -19.91 17.84 -5.70
CA GLY A 119 -18.91 16.78 -5.58
C GLY A 119 -17.59 17.29 -5.03
N PRO A 120 -16.72 16.38 -4.62
CA PRO A 120 -15.48 16.73 -3.97
C PRO A 120 -14.60 17.63 -4.86
N ARG A 121 -14.19 18.78 -4.34
CA ARG A 121 -13.09 19.59 -4.89
C ARG A 121 -11.98 19.62 -3.86
N THR A 122 -10.76 19.47 -4.27
CA THR A 122 -9.41 19.44 -3.67
C THR A 122 -9.13 19.67 -2.15
N ARG A 123 -10.11 19.79 -1.26
CA ARG A 123 -9.94 19.86 0.21
C ARG A 123 -10.91 18.93 0.96
N TYR A 124 -10.83 17.69 0.61
CA TYR A 124 -11.84 16.66 0.86
C TYR A 124 -12.13 16.31 2.33
N LEU A 125 -11.11 16.29 3.19
CA LEU A 125 -11.30 15.83 4.57
C LEU A 125 -11.73 16.96 5.51
N GLU A 126 -11.43 18.21 5.14
CA GLU A 126 -11.79 19.39 5.95
C GLU A 126 -13.18 19.95 5.63
N GLN A 127 -13.77 19.54 4.50
CA GLN A 127 -15.01 20.09 3.95
C GLN A 127 -16.07 19.02 3.67
N ALA A 128 -15.94 17.81 4.26
CA ALA A 128 -17.04 16.86 4.18
C ALA A 128 -18.30 17.50 4.75
N PRO A 129 -19.44 17.45 4.02
CA PRO A 129 -20.70 17.94 4.55
C PRO A 129 -21.06 17.15 5.82
N PRO A 130 -21.88 17.73 6.71
CA PRO A 130 -22.32 17.02 7.91
C PRO A 130 -22.99 15.69 7.52
N GLU A 131 -22.77 14.66 8.32
CA GLU A 131 -23.33 13.32 8.08
C GLU A 131 -24.88 13.34 8.09
N GLU A 132 -25.47 14.33 8.74
CA GLU A 132 -26.91 14.57 8.77
C GLU A 132 -27.32 15.49 7.61
N GLY A 133 -28.00 14.94 6.61
CA GLY A 133 -28.46 15.67 5.43
C GLY A 133 -29.47 14.86 4.61
N PRO A 134 -29.94 15.39 3.48
CA PRO A 134 -30.94 14.73 2.61
C PRO A 134 -30.36 13.51 1.86
N GLY A 135 -29.17 13.11 2.15
CA GLY A 135 -28.46 12.01 1.48
C GLY A 135 -28.70 10.66 2.14
N HIS A 136 -27.98 9.65 1.64
CA HIS A 136 -28.08 8.27 2.11
C HIS A 136 -27.03 7.92 3.18
N GLY A 137 -26.36 8.93 3.75
CA GLY A 137 -25.38 8.75 4.81
C GLY A 137 -24.10 8.06 4.35
N VAL A 138 -23.45 7.33 5.27
CA VAL A 138 -22.16 6.66 5.02
C VAL A 138 -22.38 5.37 4.24
N LEU A 139 -21.64 5.23 3.12
CA LEU A 139 -21.67 4.10 2.21
C LEU A 139 -20.29 3.48 2.06
N ARG A 140 -20.26 2.18 1.71
CA ARG A 140 -19.07 1.44 1.28
C ARG A 140 -19.31 0.95 -0.15
N PRO A 141 -18.98 1.76 -1.16
CA PRO A 141 -19.25 1.43 -2.56
C PRO A 141 -18.36 0.29 -3.04
N GLY A 142 -18.86 -0.47 -4.01
CA GLY A 142 -18.05 -1.42 -4.77
C GLY A 142 -17.11 -0.73 -5.75
N PRO A 143 -16.24 -1.50 -6.45
CA PRO A 143 -15.34 -0.96 -7.45
C PRO A 143 -16.10 -0.34 -8.62
N ARG A 144 -15.51 0.70 -9.22
CA ARG A 144 -16.05 1.36 -10.41
C ARG A 144 -16.13 0.39 -11.58
N SER A 145 -17.19 0.47 -12.37
CA SER A 145 -17.38 -0.40 -13.54
C SER A 145 -16.41 -0.07 -14.67
N SER A 146 -16.10 -1.08 -15.51
CA SER A 146 -15.27 -0.87 -16.70
C SER A 146 -15.90 0.11 -17.70
N GLU A 147 -17.23 0.21 -17.75
CA GLU A 147 -17.96 1.15 -18.59
C GLU A 147 -17.77 2.59 -18.09
N GLN A 148 -17.96 2.81 -16.78
CA GLN A 148 -17.72 4.08 -16.13
C GLN A 148 -16.29 4.59 -16.38
N LEU A 149 -15.27 3.73 -16.19
CA LEU A 149 -13.87 4.07 -16.44
C LEU A 149 -13.58 4.38 -17.92
N ARG A 150 -14.18 3.65 -18.87
CA ARG A 150 -14.06 3.96 -20.31
C ARG A 150 -14.68 5.29 -20.69
N ALA A 151 -15.78 5.66 -20.05
CA ALA A 151 -16.42 6.95 -20.24
C ALA A 151 -15.62 8.13 -19.67
N GLY A 152 -14.59 7.87 -18.85
CA GLY A 152 -13.82 8.90 -18.14
C GLY A 152 -14.56 9.50 -16.95
N ASP A 153 -15.56 8.80 -16.46
CA ASP A 153 -16.24 9.13 -15.20
C ASP A 153 -15.47 8.49 -14.04
N TRP A 154 -14.68 9.30 -13.34
CA TRP A 154 -13.71 8.82 -12.37
C TRP A 154 -14.25 8.74 -10.95
N GLU A 155 -15.33 9.46 -10.62
CA GLU A 155 -15.84 9.52 -9.25
C GLU A 155 -16.77 8.35 -8.93
N LEU A 156 -16.94 8.10 -7.63
CA LEU A 156 -17.91 7.14 -7.13
C LEU A 156 -19.27 7.83 -6.96
N HIS A 157 -20.33 7.13 -7.34
CA HIS A 157 -21.68 7.64 -7.27
C HIS A 157 -22.54 6.83 -6.31
N CYS A 158 -23.48 7.52 -5.67
CA CYS A 158 -24.46 6.90 -4.80
C CYS A 158 -25.37 5.95 -5.62
N PRO A 159 -25.48 4.67 -5.26
CA PRO A 159 -26.33 3.72 -5.99
C PRO A 159 -27.83 4.03 -5.86
N HIS A 160 -28.21 4.89 -4.90
CA HIS A 160 -29.61 5.20 -4.64
C HIS A 160 -30.08 6.49 -5.33
N CYS A 161 -29.23 7.51 -5.43
CA CYS A 161 -29.63 8.81 -5.99
C CYS A 161 -28.69 9.34 -7.09
N GLY A 162 -27.62 8.63 -7.45
CA GLY A 162 -26.68 9.05 -8.46
C GLY A 162 -25.74 10.21 -8.09
N ALA A 163 -25.88 10.79 -6.89
CA ALA A 163 -25.00 11.87 -6.45
C ALA A 163 -23.55 11.40 -6.31
N THR A 164 -22.61 12.27 -6.64
CA THR A 164 -21.19 12.01 -6.40
C THR A 164 -20.91 11.88 -4.90
N LEU A 165 -20.17 10.83 -4.53
CA LEU A 165 -19.87 10.53 -3.14
C LEU A 165 -18.62 11.30 -2.65
N PHE A 166 -18.63 11.66 -1.36
CA PHE A 166 -17.48 12.29 -0.69
C PHE A 166 -16.65 11.24 0.04
N PRO A 167 -15.33 11.14 -0.21
CA PRO A 167 -14.47 10.21 0.51
C PRO A 167 -14.34 10.61 1.98
N LEU A 168 -14.38 9.62 2.85
CA LEU A 168 -14.14 9.76 4.29
C LEU A 168 -12.84 9.06 4.69
N PRO A 169 -12.19 9.47 5.80
CA PRO A 169 -11.08 8.72 6.36
C PRO A 169 -11.48 7.26 6.65
N ILE A 170 -10.64 6.33 6.24
CA ILE A 170 -10.91 4.89 6.31
C ILE A 170 -10.45 4.38 7.67
N ASP A 171 -11.40 3.95 8.50
CA ASP A 171 -11.13 3.28 9.78
C ASP A 171 -10.75 1.80 9.61
N GLU A 172 -10.30 1.17 10.68
CA GLU A 172 -9.91 -0.24 10.69
C GLU A 172 -11.09 -1.23 10.64
N GLU A 173 -12.32 -0.78 10.90
CA GLU A 173 -13.55 -1.56 10.73
C GLU A 173 -13.98 -1.68 9.26
N THR A 174 -13.45 -0.80 8.41
CA THR A 174 -13.76 -0.84 6.98
C THR A 174 -12.98 -1.95 6.29
N ALA A 175 -13.69 -2.92 5.74
CA ALA A 175 -13.15 -3.99 4.91
C ALA A 175 -14.07 -4.23 3.70
N GLY A 176 -13.47 -4.38 2.52
CA GLY A 176 -14.17 -4.62 1.26
C GLY A 176 -13.15 -5.03 0.17
N PRO A 177 -12.27 -6.06 0.45
CA PRO A 177 -11.20 -6.41 -0.46
C PRO A 177 -11.75 -6.94 -1.79
N HIS A 178 -11.31 -6.36 -2.92
CA HIS A 178 -11.80 -6.73 -4.25
C HIS A 178 -10.69 -7.14 -5.23
N THR A 179 -9.43 -7.18 -4.77
CA THR A 179 -8.30 -7.72 -5.54
C THR A 179 -7.69 -8.93 -4.85
N ALA A 180 -7.02 -9.83 -5.59
CA ALA A 180 -6.37 -11.00 -5.01
C ALA A 180 -5.36 -10.61 -3.92
N TYR A 181 -4.61 -9.52 -4.11
CA TYR A 181 -3.72 -8.96 -3.11
C TYR A 181 -4.50 -8.55 -1.84
N ALA A 182 -5.55 -7.76 -1.99
CA ALA A 182 -6.36 -7.30 -0.86
C ALA A 182 -7.00 -8.46 -0.09
N ILE A 183 -7.55 -9.46 -0.82
CA ILE A 183 -8.13 -10.68 -0.25
C ILE A 183 -7.08 -11.45 0.54
N SER A 184 -5.88 -11.65 -0.01
CA SER A 184 -4.81 -12.37 0.69
C SER A 184 -4.35 -11.64 1.96
N LYS A 185 -4.27 -10.30 1.95
CA LYS A 185 -3.94 -9.50 3.14
C LYS A 185 -5.07 -9.50 4.18
N TYR A 186 -6.32 -9.50 3.75
CA TYR A 186 -7.44 -9.65 4.68
C TYR A 186 -7.49 -11.04 5.32
N ALA A 187 -7.16 -12.09 4.57
CA ALA A 187 -7.00 -13.42 5.13
C ALA A 187 -5.94 -13.46 6.25
N VAL A 188 -4.81 -12.75 6.09
CA VAL A 188 -3.79 -12.61 7.15
C VAL A 188 -4.38 -11.97 8.41
N GLU A 189 -5.19 -10.91 8.28
CA GLU A 189 -5.82 -10.25 9.44
C GLU A 189 -6.76 -11.22 10.19
N LEU A 190 -7.58 -11.97 9.44
CA LEU A 190 -8.49 -12.95 10.02
C LEU A 190 -7.73 -14.09 10.73
N LEU A 191 -6.66 -14.61 10.11
CA LEU A 191 -5.80 -15.62 10.73
C LEU A 191 -5.15 -15.07 12.00
N ALA A 192 -4.57 -13.87 11.94
CA ALA A 192 -3.91 -13.23 13.07
C ALA A 192 -4.86 -13.03 14.26
N GLU A 193 -6.06 -12.52 14.01
CA GLU A 193 -7.06 -12.32 15.07
C GLU A 193 -7.53 -13.65 15.66
N ARG A 194 -7.98 -14.58 14.80
CA ARG A 194 -8.63 -15.81 15.26
C ARG A 194 -7.63 -16.80 15.87
N LEU A 195 -6.52 -17.06 15.19
CA LEU A 195 -5.52 -18.01 15.69
C LEU A 195 -4.70 -17.39 16.82
N GLY A 196 -4.35 -16.09 16.73
CA GLY A 196 -3.66 -15.39 17.81
C GLY A 196 -4.43 -15.51 19.13
N ARG A 197 -5.72 -15.19 19.14
CA ARG A 197 -6.58 -15.31 20.33
C ARG A 197 -6.73 -16.75 20.78
N ARG A 198 -7.01 -17.68 19.84
CA ARG A 198 -7.23 -19.09 20.16
C ARG A 198 -6.04 -19.73 20.84
N TYR A 199 -4.84 -19.42 20.38
CA TYR A 199 -3.60 -20.01 20.88
C TYR A 199 -2.85 -19.13 21.87
N GLY A 200 -3.40 -17.96 22.27
CA GLY A 200 -2.77 -17.05 23.21
C GLY A 200 -1.42 -16.51 22.71
N ILE A 201 -1.33 -16.21 21.41
CA ILE A 201 -0.17 -15.58 20.79
C ILE A 201 -0.58 -14.14 20.42
N PRO A 202 -0.09 -13.11 21.11
CA PRO A 202 -0.38 -11.73 20.77
C PRO A 202 -0.02 -11.43 19.31
N THR A 203 -0.94 -10.81 18.59
CA THR A 203 -0.78 -10.45 17.18
C THR A 203 -1.17 -9.01 16.94
N VAL A 204 -0.48 -8.32 16.03
CA VAL A 204 -0.87 -6.99 15.54
C VAL A 204 -0.83 -7.00 14.02
N CYS A 205 -1.87 -6.50 13.38
CA CYS A 205 -1.88 -6.29 11.93
C CYS A 205 -1.74 -4.80 11.63
N LEU A 206 -0.72 -4.42 10.87
CA LEU A 206 -0.49 -3.04 10.46
C LEU A 206 -0.92 -2.85 9.00
N ARG A 207 -2.01 -2.10 8.78
CA ARG A 207 -2.45 -1.70 7.44
C ARG A 207 -1.62 -0.53 6.94
N TYR A 208 -0.58 -0.82 6.19
CA TYR A 208 0.25 0.23 5.59
C TYR A 208 -0.48 0.91 4.44
N THR A 209 -0.37 2.24 4.39
CA THR A 209 -0.78 3.05 3.26
C THR A 209 0.29 3.01 2.15
N TYR A 210 0.49 4.09 1.41
CA TYR A 210 1.52 4.16 0.37
C TYR A 210 2.89 4.43 0.98
N VAL A 211 3.59 3.37 1.39
CA VAL A 211 4.94 3.47 1.96
C VAL A 211 5.92 3.92 0.91
N GLN A 212 6.66 4.97 1.20
CA GLN A 212 7.68 5.56 0.34
C GLN A 212 8.98 5.75 1.11
N GLY A 213 10.08 5.98 0.38
CA GLY A 213 11.38 6.28 0.96
C GLY A 213 12.51 5.55 0.26
N PRO A 214 13.77 5.80 0.69
CA PRO A 214 14.94 5.13 0.17
C PRO A 214 14.83 3.61 0.23
N ARG A 215 15.49 2.91 -0.69
CA ARG A 215 15.51 1.44 -0.83
C ARG A 215 14.20 0.82 -1.33
N ASN A 216 13.21 1.65 -1.73
CA ASN A 216 12.06 1.13 -2.45
C ASN A 216 12.53 0.66 -3.84
N SER A 217 12.42 -0.66 -4.10
CA SER A 217 12.95 -1.29 -5.31
C SER A 217 12.37 -0.67 -6.58
N PHE A 218 13.27 -0.21 -7.47
CA PHE A 218 12.89 0.30 -8.79
C PHE A 218 12.96 -0.79 -9.89
N TYR A 219 13.28 -2.02 -9.53
CA TYR A 219 13.32 -3.14 -10.46
C TYR A 219 11.97 -3.80 -10.69
N ASN A 220 11.08 -3.76 -9.69
CA ASN A 220 9.73 -4.25 -9.87
C ASN A 220 8.86 -3.23 -10.62
N ALA A 221 8.48 -3.55 -11.86
CA ALA A 221 7.69 -2.68 -12.74
C ALA A 221 6.35 -2.23 -12.14
N TYR A 222 5.80 -3.00 -11.22
CA TYR A 222 4.49 -2.79 -10.64
C TYR A 222 4.48 -2.03 -9.31
N SER A 223 5.64 -1.73 -8.74
CA SER A 223 5.72 -1.02 -7.46
C SER A 223 5.67 0.49 -7.62
N GLY A 224 4.66 1.10 -7.01
CA GLY A 224 4.58 2.49 -6.58
C GLY A 224 4.66 3.61 -7.63
N VAL A 225 3.83 4.62 -7.41
CA VAL A 225 3.78 5.85 -8.21
C VAL A 225 5.08 6.67 -8.13
N ALA A 226 5.73 6.73 -6.95
CA ALA A 226 6.97 7.48 -6.76
C ALA A 226 8.07 7.06 -7.74
N ARG A 227 8.27 5.75 -7.88
CA ARG A 227 9.26 5.21 -8.80
C ARG A 227 8.95 5.58 -10.25
N ARG A 228 7.70 5.38 -10.69
CA ARG A 228 7.31 5.70 -12.06
C ARG A 228 7.55 7.16 -12.40
N PHE A 229 7.17 8.07 -11.51
CA PHE A 229 7.38 9.49 -11.71
C PHE A 229 8.86 9.85 -11.69
N ALA A 230 9.61 9.41 -10.68
CA ALA A 230 11.04 9.70 -10.58
C ALA A 230 11.82 9.21 -11.80
N LEU A 231 11.60 7.96 -12.24
CA LEU A 231 12.28 7.41 -13.42
C LEU A 231 11.92 8.19 -14.70
N ARG A 232 10.66 8.57 -14.90
CA ARG A 232 10.27 9.38 -16.06
C ARG A 232 10.95 10.75 -16.02
N ILE A 233 10.88 11.44 -14.91
CA ILE A 233 11.43 12.80 -14.76
C ILE A 233 12.96 12.80 -14.94
N LEU A 234 13.66 11.83 -14.33
CA LEU A 234 15.12 11.70 -14.48
C LEU A 234 15.56 11.33 -15.92
N ASN A 235 14.65 10.79 -16.73
CA ASN A 235 14.86 10.54 -18.16
C ASN A 235 14.34 11.68 -19.06
N GLY A 236 14.02 12.86 -18.50
CA GLY A 236 13.52 14.00 -19.27
C GLY A 236 12.09 13.84 -19.79
N LEU A 237 11.31 12.92 -19.23
CA LEU A 237 9.93 12.64 -19.62
C LEU A 237 8.94 13.14 -18.54
N PRO A 238 7.78 13.73 -18.94
CA PRO A 238 6.79 14.17 -17.98
C PRO A 238 6.16 12.97 -17.22
N PRO A 239 5.82 13.15 -15.92
CA PRO A 239 5.07 12.15 -15.20
C PRO A 239 3.66 11.99 -15.81
N VAL A 240 3.24 10.74 -16.06
CA VAL A 240 1.92 10.41 -16.58
C VAL A 240 0.97 10.09 -15.44
N LEU A 241 -0.06 10.91 -15.31
CA LEU A 241 -1.15 10.72 -14.34
C LEU A 241 -2.17 9.75 -14.94
N TYR A 242 -2.61 8.80 -14.14
CA TYR A 242 -3.77 8.02 -14.49
C TYR A 242 -5.04 8.80 -14.14
N GLU A 243 -6.13 8.49 -14.85
CA GLU A 243 -7.41 9.19 -14.71
C GLU A 243 -7.23 10.70 -14.94
N ASP A 244 -7.61 11.52 -13.97
CA ASP A 244 -7.43 12.96 -13.96
C ASP A 244 -6.29 13.42 -13.01
N GLY A 245 -5.73 12.48 -12.23
CA GLY A 245 -4.71 12.78 -11.23
C GLY A 245 -5.26 13.28 -9.89
N GLU A 246 -6.58 13.37 -9.72
CA GLU A 246 -7.22 13.88 -8.50
C GLU A 246 -7.49 12.78 -7.46
N GLN A 247 -7.01 11.54 -7.70
CA GLN A 247 -7.09 10.47 -6.71
C GLN A 247 -6.34 10.86 -5.44
N LEU A 248 -7.00 10.75 -4.30
CA LEU A 248 -6.37 10.97 -3.01
C LEU A 248 -5.58 9.75 -2.55
N ARG A 249 -4.40 10.00 -2.04
CA ARG A 249 -3.50 9.00 -1.47
C ARG A 249 -2.96 9.50 -0.13
N ASP A 250 -2.59 8.56 0.71
CA ASP A 250 -1.97 8.78 2.01
C ASP A 250 -0.54 8.19 1.97
N TYR A 251 0.46 9.07 1.83
CA TYR A 251 1.87 8.67 1.70
C TYR A 251 2.56 8.70 3.06
N VAL A 252 3.21 7.60 3.43
CA VAL A 252 3.94 7.47 4.69
C VAL A 252 5.41 7.11 4.42
N ASN A 253 6.33 7.68 5.20
CA ASN A 253 7.76 7.34 5.08
C ASN A 253 8.05 5.98 5.71
N VAL A 254 8.96 5.21 5.08
CA VAL A 254 9.38 3.89 5.55
C VAL A 254 9.97 3.91 6.98
N ARG A 255 10.61 5.00 7.40
CA ARG A 255 11.11 5.15 8.78
C ARG A 255 9.97 5.30 9.78
N ASP A 256 8.91 6.02 9.42
CA ASP A 256 7.70 6.13 10.23
C ASP A 256 7.00 4.77 10.37
N VAL A 257 6.95 4.00 9.27
CA VAL A 257 6.45 2.62 9.29
C VAL A 257 7.30 1.73 10.19
N ALA A 258 8.62 1.84 10.14
CA ALA A 258 9.52 1.08 11.01
C ALA A 258 9.27 1.41 12.50
N ARG A 259 9.05 2.70 12.85
CA ARG A 259 8.68 3.12 14.19
C ARG A 259 7.32 2.57 14.63
N ALA A 260 6.33 2.51 13.71
CA ALA A 260 5.04 1.90 13.98
C ALA A 260 5.17 0.40 14.27
N ASN A 261 6.02 -0.32 13.53
CA ASN A 261 6.31 -1.73 13.77
C ASN A 261 6.91 -1.95 15.16
N LEU A 262 7.91 -1.15 15.55
CA LEU A 262 8.53 -1.26 16.86
C LEU A 262 7.53 -0.94 17.98
N LEU A 263 6.73 0.11 17.84
CA LEU A 263 5.69 0.43 18.81
C LEU A 263 4.68 -0.72 18.93
N ALA A 264 4.20 -1.27 17.80
CA ALA A 264 3.28 -2.40 17.79
C ALA A 264 3.87 -3.63 18.49
N LEU A 265 5.18 -3.87 18.36
CA LEU A 265 5.87 -4.95 19.05
C LEU A 265 5.95 -4.71 20.56
N GLU A 266 6.32 -3.50 20.98
CA GLU A 266 6.68 -3.16 22.35
C GLU A 266 5.46 -2.82 23.24
N ARG A 267 4.30 -2.46 22.63
CA ARG A 267 3.09 -2.06 23.36
C ARG A 267 2.10 -3.21 23.51
N PRO A 268 1.81 -3.66 24.74
CA PRO A 268 0.73 -4.65 24.96
C PRO A 268 -0.65 -4.14 24.56
N GLU A 269 -0.87 -2.82 24.61
CA GLU A 269 -2.13 -2.18 24.22
C GLU A 269 -2.43 -2.34 22.72
N ALA A 270 -1.42 -2.69 21.91
CA ALA A 270 -1.60 -3.00 20.48
C ALA A 270 -2.03 -4.45 20.22
N ASP A 271 -1.99 -5.33 21.24
CA ASP A 271 -2.23 -6.75 21.08
C ASP A 271 -3.64 -7.03 20.54
N PHE A 272 -3.69 -7.93 19.56
CA PHE A 272 -4.91 -8.35 18.88
C PHE A 272 -5.66 -7.22 18.16
N GLN A 273 -4.94 -6.18 17.75
CA GLN A 273 -5.52 -5.06 17.00
C GLN A 273 -5.08 -5.05 15.53
N VAL A 274 -5.96 -4.50 14.70
CA VAL A 274 -5.63 -3.97 13.39
C VAL A 274 -5.43 -2.47 13.54
N LEU A 275 -4.35 -1.92 12.98
CA LEU A 275 -3.97 -0.52 13.10
C LEU A 275 -3.58 0.05 11.73
N ASN A 276 -4.16 1.18 11.36
CA ASN A 276 -3.77 1.92 10.16
C ASN A 276 -2.45 2.67 10.38
N VAL A 277 -1.53 2.55 9.43
CA VAL A 277 -0.23 3.25 9.43
C VAL A 277 -0.14 4.11 8.17
N GLY A 278 -0.37 5.40 8.31
CA GLY A 278 -0.42 6.37 7.21
C GLY A 278 0.28 7.68 7.55
N GLY A 279 0.46 8.53 6.55
CA GLY A 279 1.08 9.86 6.69
C GLY A 279 0.14 10.89 7.34
N GLY A 280 -1.15 10.57 7.44
CA GLY A 280 -2.16 11.44 8.07
C GLY A 280 -2.51 12.70 7.26
N ARG A 281 -2.12 12.75 5.99
CA ARG A 281 -2.44 13.82 5.04
C ARG A 281 -2.92 13.24 3.72
N ALA A 282 -4.06 13.74 3.25
CA ALA A 282 -4.53 13.45 1.90
C ALA A 282 -3.74 14.27 0.87
N VAL A 283 -3.17 13.60 -0.13
CA VAL A 283 -2.40 14.21 -1.22
C VAL A 283 -2.93 13.67 -2.54
N THR A 284 -3.24 14.55 -3.51
CA THR A 284 -3.62 14.09 -4.85
C THR A 284 -2.41 13.51 -5.59
N VAL A 285 -2.66 12.59 -6.52
CA VAL A 285 -1.58 12.06 -7.37
C VAL A 285 -0.94 13.18 -8.20
N ARG A 286 -1.71 14.19 -8.59
CA ARG A 286 -1.21 15.40 -9.27
C ARG A 286 -0.29 16.23 -8.38
N GLU A 287 -0.68 16.48 -7.11
CA GLU A 287 0.16 17.17 -6.14
C GLU A 287 1.45 16.39 -5.91
N PHE A 288 1.37 15.08 -5.73
CA PHE A 288 2.54 14.22 -5.57
C PHE A 288 3.49 14.27 -6.80
N ALA A 289 2.93 14.32 -8.02
CA ALA A 289 3.73 14.48 -9.23
C ALA A 289 4.49 15.83 -9.26
N ARG A 290 3.86 16.91 -8.79
CA ARG A 290 4.53 18.22 -8.67
C ARG A 290 5.66 18.22 -7.65
N LEU A 291 5.44 17.60 -6.47
CA LEU A 291 6.50 17.41 -5.47
C LEU A 291 7.69 16.62 -6.03
N MET A 292 7.42 15.60 -6.85
CA MET A 292 8.48 14.82 -7.51
C MET A 292 9.24 15.65 -8.54
N LEU A 293 8.57 16.47 -9.34
CA LEU A 293 9.21 17.39 -10.29
C LEU A 293 10.11 18.42 -9.58
N GLU A 294 9.60 19.00 -8.51
CA GLU A 294 10.35 19.94 -7.66
C GLU A 294 11.61 19.28 -7.07
N ALA A 295 11.48 18.10 -6.47
CA ALA A 295 12.61 17.35 -5.92
C ALA A 295 13.64 16.93 -6.98
N CYS A 296 13.20 16.70 -8.21
CA CYS A 296 14.08 16.44 -9.35
C CYS A 296 14.70 17.70 -9.97
N GLY A 297 14.26 18.90 -9.58
CA GLY A 297 14.69 20.17 -10.21
C GLY A 297 14.22 20.29 -11.67
N SER A 298 13.04 19.74 -11.99
CA SER A 298 12.51 19.67 -13.36
C SER A 298 11.39 20.68 -13.58
N SER A 299 11.40 21.35 -14.74
CA SER A 299 10.34 22.26 -15.18
C SER A 299 9.26 21.59 -16.04
N LEU A 300 9.27 20.26 -16.14
CA LEU A 300 8.25 19.52 -16.86
C LEU A 300 6.90 19.63 -16.13
N GLU A 301 5.80 19.44 -16.87
CA GLU A 301 4.45 19.42 -16.31
C GLU A 301 3.86 17.99 -16.35
N PRO A 302 3.05 17.60 -15.34
CA PRO A 302 2.36 16.31 -15.35
C PRO A 302 1.34 16.23 -16.49
N VAL A 303 1.25 15.07 -17.15
CA VAL A 303 0.33 14.84 -18.26
C VAL A 303 -0.75 13.82 -17.88
N ALA A 304 -2.02 14.20 -18.01
CA ALA A 304 -3.16 13.29 -17.89
C ALA A 304 -3.56 12.77 -19.27
N ALA A 305 -3.13 11.57 -19.63
CA ALA A 305 -3.35 10.98 -20.96
C ALA A 305 -4.68 10.21 -21.07
N GLY A 306 -5.54 10.24 -20.06
CA GLY A 306 -6.79 9.46 -20.00
C GLY A 306 -6.54 7.96 -19.84
N GLU A 307 -5.36 7.59 -19.39
CA GLU A 307 -5.04 6.21 -19.02
C GLU A 307 -5.58 5.89 -17.62
N TYR A 308 -5.97 4.64 -17.40
CA TYR A 308 -6.43 4.16 -16.10
C TYR A 308 -6.04 2.70 -15.89
N ARG A 309 -6.04 2.25 -14.64
CA ARG A 309 -5.87 0.84 -14.29
C ARG A 309 -7.17 0.25 -13.77
N VAL A 310 -7.50 -0.94 -14.26
CA VAL A 310 -8.66 -1.68 -13.76
C VAL A 310 -8.36 -2.18 -12.34
N GLY A 311 -9.29 -1.93 -11.41
CA GLY A 311 -9.15 -2.33 -10.02
C GLY A 311 -8.39 -1.34 -9.13
N ASP A 312 -7.92 -0.19 -9.67
CA ASP A 312 -7.41 0.91 -8.83
C ASP A 312 -8.57 1.57 -8.08
N THR A 313 -8.33 1.87 -6.81
CA THR A 313 -9.27 2.63 -5.96
C THR A 313 -9.21 4.12 -6.27
N ARG A 314 -10.37 4.83 -6.10
CA ARG A 314 -10.41 6.27 -6.36
C ARG A 314 -9.72 7.07 -5.25
N HIS A 315 -10.21 6.97 -4.01
CA HIS A 315 -9.65 7.72 -2.88
C HIS A 315 -9.36 6.79 -1.72
N THR A 316 -8.12 6.86 -1.21
CA THR A 316 -7.70 6.04 -0.07
C THR A 316 -6.86 6.87 0.90
N VAL A 317 -7.50 7.32 1.98
CA VAL A 317 -6.85 8.04 3.09
C VAL A 317 -7.25 7.37 4.38
N SER A 318 -6.29 6.96 5.17
CA SER A 318 -6.53 6.19 6.40
C SER A 318 -6.76 7.08 7.61
N ASP A 319 -7.71 6.72 8.45
CA ASP A 319 -7.79 7.24 9.81
C ASP A 319 -6.72 6.54 10.66
N ILE A 320 -5.75 7.30 11.13
CA ILE A 320 -4.63 6.83 11.97
C ILE A 320 -4.84 7.12 13.46
N SER A 321 -6.05 7.52 13.86
CA SER A 321 -6.36 7.94 15.23
C SER A 321 -6.11 6.84 16.25
N ARG A 322 -6.35 5.57 15.88
CA ARG A 322 -6.11 4.42 16.77
C ARG A 322 -4.64 4.29 17.10
N LEU A 323 -3.76 4.35 16.12
CA LEU A 323 -2.31 4.28 16.34
C LEU A 323 -1.76 5.54 17.05
N LYS A 324 -2.35 6.72 16.77
CA LYS A 324 -2.02 7.97 17.51
C LYS A 324 -2.31 7.86 18.99
N ARG A 325 -3.40 7.20 19.41
CA ARG A 325 -3.71 6.97 20.84
C ARG A 325 -2.69 6.09 21.53
N LEU A 326 -1.96 5.24 20.80
CA LEU A 326 -0.86 4.43 21.32
C LEU A 326 0.46 5.21 21.40
N GLY A 327 0.47 6.49 21.00
CA GLY A 327 1.64 7.38 21.09
C GLY A 327 2.48 7.46 19.81
N TRP A 328 2.03 6.89 18.69
CA TRP A 328 2.70 7.04 17.40
C TRP A 328 2.11 8.20 16.59
N LYS A 329 2.95 8.86 15.83
CA LYS A 329 2.56 9.82 14.79
C LYS A 329 3.57 9.78 13.64
N PRO A 330 3.15 10.10 12.40
CA PRO A 330 4.10 10.32 11.32
C PRO A 330 4.92 11.59 11.63
N GLU A 331 6.22 11.54 11.37
CA GLU A 331 7.14 12.66 11.63
C GLU A 331 7.74 13.22 10.36
N ILE A 332 7.74 12.42 9.27
CA ILE A 332 8.37 12.80 8.02
C ILE A 332 7.29 13.24 7.03
N PRO A 333 7.26 14.53 6.65
CA PRO A 333 6.29 15.05 5.71
C PRO A 333 6.55 14.51 4.30
N VAL A 334 5.51 14.50 3.46
CA VAL A 334 5.59 13.94 2.10
C VAL A 334 6.63 14.62 1.22
N GLU A 335 6.88 15.90 1.42
CA GLU A 335 7.89 16.70 0.71
C GLU A 335 9.30 16.18 1.00
N GLU A 336 9.59 15.88 2.26
CA GLU A 336 10.88 15.31 2.67
C GLU A 336 11.02 13.87 2.19
N ASN A 337 9.95 13.09 2.32
CA ASN A 337 9.88 11.72 1.84
C ASN A 337 10.23 11.62 0.34
N VAL A 338 9.69 12.51 -0.48
CA VAL A 338 9.97 12.59 -1.91
C VAL A 338 11.43 12.96 -2.18
N ARG A 339 11.97 13.97 -1.47
CA ARG A 339 13.38 14.38 -1.60
C ARG A 339 14.34 13.24 -1.29
N GLU A 340 14.17 12.58 -0.15
CA GLU A 340 14.99 11.42 0.26
C GLU A 340 14.99 10.30 -0.78
N TYR A 341 13.80 10.01 -1.35
CA TYR A 341 13.69 8.99 -2.38
C TYR A 341 14.43 9.37 -3.67
N VAL A 342 14.29 10.60 -4.13
CA VAL A 342 14.96 11.11 -5.35
C VAL A 342 16.48 11.13 -5.15
N GLU A 343 16.97 11.60 -4.00
CA GLU A 343 18.39 11.62 -3.68
C GLU A 343 18.98 10.20 -3.67
N TRP A 344 18.28 9.25 -3.05
CA TRP A 344 18.71 7.87 -3.06
C TRP A 344 18.70 7.27 -4.48
N LEU A 345 17.66 7.54 -5.27
CA LEU A 345 17.53 7.00 -6.63
C LEU A 345 18.63 7.50 -7.56
N ARG A 346 19.06 8.77 -7.44
CA ARG A 346 20.17 9.34 -8.20
C ARG A 346 21.52 8.62 -7.97
N GLN A 347 21.69 7.97 -6.84
CA GLN A 347 22.88 7.21 -6.50
C GLN A 347 22.82 5.77 -7.03
N GLN A 348 21.69 5.35 -7.62
CA GLN A 348 21.54 3.98 -8.09
C GLN A 348 22.01 3.84 -9.55
N PRO A 349 22.96 2.95 -9.85
CA PRO A 349 23.33 2.65 -11.23
C PRO A 349 22.13 2.04 -11.98
N ALA A 350 21.96 2.36 -13.26
CA ALA A 350 20.95 1.77 -14.16
C ALA A 350 19.46 2.11 -13.90
N ALA A 351 19.15 3.18 -13.16
CA ALA A 351 17.76 3.61 -12.98
C ALA A 351 17.09 4.01 -14.32
N GLY A 352 17.86 4.51 -15.30
CA GLY A 352 17.32 5.02 -16.58
C GLY A 352 16.88 3.95 -17.59
N GLU A 353 17.53 2.82 -17.66
CA GLU A 353 17.32 1.84 -18.75
C GLU A 353 16.04 0.99 -18.62
N ARG A 354 15.46 0.93 -17.43
CA ARG A 354 14.38 -0.02 -17.12
C ARG A 354 12.96 0.53 -17.29
N LEU A 355 12.80 1.85 -17.43
CA LEU A 355 11.48 2.48 -17.54
C LEU A 355 10.69 1.97 -18.74
N ALA A 356 11.30 2.00 -19.92
CA ALA A 356 10.61 1.64 -21.17
C ALA A 356 10.19 0.16 -21.25
N ALA A 357 10.96 -0.74 -20.63
CA ALA A 357 10.63 -2.16 -20.56
C ALA A 357 9.42 -2.39 -19.63
N ALA A 358 9.39 -1.74 -18.48
CA ALA A 358 8.31 -1.84 -17.52
C ALA A 358 6.98 -1.28 -18.06
N GLU A 359 7.01 -0.13 -18.73
CA GLU A 359 5.81 0.47 -19.33
C GLU A 359 5.24 -0.42 -20.46
N ARG A 360 6.09 -0.96 -21.33
CA ARG A 360 5.68 -1.90 -22.38
C ARG A 360 5.04 -3.16 -21.80
N GLU A 361 5.60 -3.73 -20.73
CA GLU A 361 5.06 -4.93 -20.09
C GLU A 361 3.65 -4.67 -19.55
N MET A 362 3.42 -3.54 -18.85
CA MET A 362 2.11 -3.20 -18.31
C MET A 362 1.05 -2.97 -19.41
N GLN A 363 1.45 -2.37 -20.54
CA GLN A 363 0.56 -2.18 -21.68
C GLN A 363 0.22 -3.52 -22.37
N GLN A 364 1.22 -4.36 -22.64
CA GLN A 364 1.03 -5.68 -23.24
C GLN A 364 0.13 -6.61 -22.44
N ARG A 365 0.19 -6.51 -21.10
CA ARG A 365 -0.64 -7.31 -20.21
C ARG A 365 -2.01 -6.72 -19.93
N GLY A 366 -2.38 -5.59 -20.57
CA GLY A 366 -3.68 -4.94 -20.43
C GLY A 366 -3.97 -4.38 -19.04
N VAL A 367 -2.94 -4.18 -18.22
CA VAL A 367 -3.05 -3.57 -16.88
C VAL A 367 -3.39 -2.09 -17.02
N ILE A 368 -2.84 -1.41 -18.05
CA ILE A 368 -3.13 -0.02 -18.37
C ILE A 368 -4.08 0.01 -19.57
N ARG A 369 -5.17 0.78 -19.44
CA ARG A 369 -6.15 1.02 -20.49
C ARG A 369 -6.31 2.52 -20.73
N ARG A 370 -6.90 2.91 -21.87
CA ARG A 370 -7.24 4.30 -22.18
C ARG A 370 -8.74 4.48 -22.24
N ARG A 371 -9.23 5.67 -21.84
CA ARG A 371 -10.62 6.06 -22.05
C ARG A 371 -10.92 6.15 -23.54
N GLU A 372 -12.17 5.95 -23.92
CA GLU A 372 -12.63 6.17 -25.27
C GLU A 372 -12.55 7.66 -25.62
N ALA A 373 -12.08 7.99 -26.84
CA ALA A 373 -12.11 9.36 -27.31
C ALA A 373 -13.58 9.81 -27.38
N SER A 374 -13.92 10.90 -26.69
CA SER A 374 -15.28 11.45 -26.78
C SER A 374 -15.58 11.84 -28.22
N CYS A 375 -16.56 11.22 -28.84
CA CYS A 375 -17.02 11.48 -30.23
C CYS A 375 -17.73 12.85 -30.38
N ARG A 376 -17.31 13.89 -29.60
CA ARG A 376 -17.92 15.23 -29.61
C ARG A 376 -17.17 16.28 -30.44
N ALA A 377 -16.31 15.86 -31.38
CA ALA A 377 -15.55 16.81 -32.19
C ALA A 377 -15.75 16.61 -33.72
N GLN A 378 -16.90 16.10 -34.17
CA GLN A 378 -17.25 16.12 -35.58
C GLN A 378 -18.75 16.37 -35.77
N ARG A 379 -19.22 17.54 -35.39
CA ARG A 379 -20.40 18.19 -35.98
C ARG A 379 -20.21 19.70 -35.84
N VAL A 380 -19.56 20.29 -36.78
CA VAL A 380 -19.77 21.67 -37.25
C VAL A 380 -19.82 21.62 -38.77
#